data_4d89fff5a49ca2cb68a7f7600a00f3c8
#
_entry.id   4d89fff5a49ca2cb68a7f7600a00f3c8
#
_cell.length_a   1.000
_cell.length_b   1.000
_cell.length_c   1.000
_cell.angle_alpha   90.00
_cell.angle_beta   90.00
_cell.angle_gamma   90.00
#
_symmetry.space_group_name_H-M   'P 1'
#
loop_
_entity.id
_entity.type
_entity.pdbx_description
1 polymer ?
#
loop_
_entity_poly.entity_id
_entity_poly.type
_entity_poly.pdbx_seq_one_letter_code
_entity_poly.pdbx_strand_id
1 'polypeptide(L)'
;MKLLAIVGTNADFSFNRLLCQFIAKRFGDKAEIEVAEIGDLPAFYEEGQADARVAAWREKVDQADGLIIATPEYDHAIPAALKSALEWLGSHAAGSKVMAYKPVCVVGVSLGVQGSSRAQEDAREILLSPDMTANVLPGNELLIGQAYSSFDKESGDLVDEASIAQLDKVMEAFFAFVAQAKK
;
A
#
# COMPACT_ATOMS: atom_id res chain seq x y z
N MET A 1 14.07 10.23 -3.65
CA MET A 1 12.73 9.67 -3.88
C MET A 1 12.14 9.37 -2.52
N LYS A 2 10.96 9.89 -2.22
CA LYS A 2 10.23 9.61 -0.98
C LYS A 2 9.04 8.70 -1.30
N LEU A 3 8.96 7.55 -0.66
CA LEU A 3 7.87 6.59 -0.84
C LEU A 3 7.13 6.40 0.47
N LEU A 4 5.83 6.13 0.39
CA LEU A 4 5.00 5.78 1.52
C LEU A 4 4.53 4.34 1.39
N ALA A 5 4.95 3.47 2.30
CA ALA A 5 4.50 2.08 2.38
C ALA A 5 3.32 1.99 3.35
N ILE A 6 2.12 1.81 2.81
CA ILE A 6 0.86 1.82 3.56
C ILE A 6 0.55 0.40 4.03
N VAL A 7 0.41 0.22 5.33
CA VAL A 7 -0.06 -1.02 5.94
C VAL A 7 -1.56 -1.11 5.78
N GLY A 8 -2.04 -1.95 4.86
CA GLY A 8 -3.44 -2.04 4.44
C GLY A 8 -4.40 -2.69 5.45
N THR A 9 -4.10 -2.62 6.74
CA THR A 9 -4.96 -3.15 7.82
C THR A 9 -4.72 -2.39 9.11
N ASN A 10 -5.69 -2.43 10.00
CA ASN A 10 -5.61 -1.89 11.37
C ASN A 10 -5.42 -3.01 12.43
N ALA A 11 -5.09 -4.24 12.02
CA ALA A 11 -4.82 -5.32 12.95
C ALA A 11 -3.52 -5.10 13.74
N ASP A 12 -3.49 -5.49 15.02
CA ASP A 12 -2.31 -5.34 15.89
C ASP A 12 -1.10 -6.12 15.33
N PHE A 13 -1.32 -7.34 14.84
CA PHE A 13 -0.33 -8.12 14.13
C PHE A 13 -0.69 -8.24 12.64
N SER A 14 0.29 -8.03 11.75
CA SER A 14 0.07 -8.13 10.31
C SER A 14 1.34 -8.51 9.55
N PHE A 15 1.28 -9.54 8.73
CA PHE A 15 2.35 -9.88 7.78
C PHE A 15 2.52 -8.80 6.70
N ASN A 16 1.46 -8.05 6.38
CA ASN A 16 1.58 -6.91 5.46
C ASN A 16 2.35 -5.74 6.09
N ARG A 17 2.27 -5.56 7.42
CA ARG A 17 3.14 -4.64 8.16
C ARG A 17 4.60 -5.09 8.11
N LEU A 18 4.86 -6.37 8.35
CA LEU A 18 6.21 -6.95 8.23
C LEU A 18 6.76 -6.78 6.82
N LEU A 19 5.93 -6.97 5.78
CA LEU A 19 6.33 -6.73 4.40
C LEU A 19 6.70 -5.26 4.17
N CYS A 20 5.91 -4.30 4.62
CA CYS A 20 6.24 -2.86 4.52
C CYS A 20 7.58 -2.55 5.21
N GLN A 21 7.80 -3.08 6.41
CA GLN A 21 9.04 -2.90 7.16
C GLN A 21 10.24 -3.53 6.45
N PHE A 22 10.06 -4.73 5.90
CA PHE A 22 11.09 -5.41 5.11
C PHE A 22 11.44 -4.62 3.84
N ILE A 23 10.45 -4.10 3.13
CA ILE A 23 10.66 -3.23 1.96
C ILE A 23 11.47 -1.99 2.35
N ALA A 24 11.08 -1.30 3.42
CA ALA A 24 11.79 -0.11 3.89
C ALA A 24 13.24 -0.41 4.27
N LYS A 25 13.49 -1.53 4.95
CA LYS A 25 14.82 -2.01 5.33
C LYS A 25 15.66 -2.38 4.11
N ARG A 26 15.10 -3.15 3.16
CA ARG A 26 15.81 -3.69 2.01
C ARG A 26 16.21 -2.65 0.97
N PHE A 27 15.37 -1.65 0.77
CA PHE A 27 15.55 -0.62 -0.27
C PHE A 27 15.84 0.78 0.27
N GLY A 28 16.21 0.88 1.55
CA GLY A 28 16.52 2.15 2.19
C GLY A 28 17.73 2.90 1.61
N ASP A 29 18.59 2.22 0.87
CA ASP A 29 19.69 2.81 0.11
C ASP A 29 19.24 3.44 -1.23
N LYS A 30 18.08 3.03 -1.77
CA LYS A 30 17.52 3.49 -3.05
C LYS A 30 16.48 4.59 -2.88
N ALA A 31 15.73 4.58 -1.78
CA ALA A 31 14.66 5.54 -1.52
C ALA A 31 14.44 5.73 -0.01
N GLU A 32 14.00 6.91 0.39
CA GLU A 32 13.43 7.13 1.72
C GLU A 32 12.02 6.52 1.73
N ILE A 33 11.82 5.45 2.50
CA ILE A 33 10.54 4.72 2.56
C ILE A 33 9.98 4.82 3.97
N GLU A 34 8.90 5.57 4.13
CA GLU A 34 8.15 5.66 5.38
C GLU A 34 7.08 4.58 5.43
N VAL A 35 6.98 3.85 6.55
CA VAL A 35 5.88 2.90 6.80
C VAL A 35 4.75 3.65 7.49
N ALA A 36 3.56 3.63 6.90
CA ALA A 36 2.39 4.34 7.39
C ALA A 36 1.29 3.38 7.85
N GLU A 37 0.80 3.62 9.07
CA GLU A 37 -0.34 2.93 9.65
C GLU A 37 -1.63 3.71 9.37
N ILE A 38 -2.75 2.96 9.30
CA ILE A 38 -4.10 3.50 9.05
C ILE A 38 -5.05 3.30 10.23
N GLY A 39 -4.57 2.67 11.32
CA GLY A 39 -5.42 2.28 12.45
C GLY A 39 -6.05 3.45 13.21
N ASP A 40 -5.40 4.60 13.23
CA ASP A 40 -5.88 5.81 13.94
C ASP A 40 -6.84 6.66 13.10
N LEU A 41 -7.04 6.33 11.83
CA LEU A 41 -7.97 7.08 10.98
C LEU A 41 -9.41 6.78 11.37
N PRO A 42 -10.27 7.81 11.43
CA PRO A 42 -11.70 7.58 11.62
C PRO A 42 -12.29 6.85 10.41
N ALA A 43 -13.38 6.11 10.63
CA ALA A 43 -14.15 5.55 9.53
C ALA A 43 -14.62 6.67 8.60
N PHE A 44 -14.50 6.45 7.29
CA PHE A 44 -14.94 7.43 6.30
C PHE A 44 -16.46 7.59 6.33
N TYR A 45 -16.90 8.84 6.20
CA TYR A 45 -18.28 9.21 5.90
C TYR A 45 -18.31 10.51 5.07
N GLU A 46 -19.22 10.60 4.12
CA GLU A 46 -19.18 11.60 3.03
C GLU A 46 -19.26 13.06 3.51
N GLU A 47 -19.97 13.33 4.59
CA GLU A 47 -20.11 14.68 5.15
C GLU A 47 -19.15 14.94 6.33
N GLY A 48 -18.05 14.19 6.37
CA GLY A 48 -17.06 14.24 7.44
C GLY A 48 -16.41 15.60 7.56
N GLN A 49 -16.46 16.18 8.77
CA GLN A 49 -15.70 17.40 9.07
C GLN A 49 -14.20 17.08 9.13
N ALA A 50 -13.38 18.09 8.83
CA ALA A 50 -11.93 17.97 8.82
C ALA A 50 -11.41 17.49 10.18
N ASP A 51 -11.05 16.22 10.27
CA ASP A 51 -10.30 15.62 11.37
C ASP A 51 -8.81 15.87 11.14
N ALA A 52 -8.09 16.30 12.18
CA ALA A 52 -6.65 16.58 12.06
C ALA A 52 -5.84 15.34 11.60
N ARG A 53 -6.28 14.12 11.98
CA ARG A 53 -5.65 12.87 11.55
C ARG A 53 -5.84 12.66 10.04
N VAL A 54 -7.02 12.97 9.51
CA VAL A 54 -7.31 12.90 8.07
C VAL A 54 -6.49 13.95 7.31
N ALA A 55 -6.38 15.16 7.83
CA ALA A 55 -5.54 16.19 7.23
C ALA A 55 -4.07 15.78 7.15
N ALA A 56 -3.53 15.24 8.25
CA ALA A 56 -2.16 14.73 8.31
C ALA A 56 -1.95 13.53 7.37
N TRP A 57 -2.93 12.63 7.27
CA TRP A 57 -2.93 11.50 6.35
C TRP A 57 -2.84 11.97 4.89
N ARG A 58 -3.69 12.91 4.50
CA ARG A 58 -3.70 13.48 3.15
C ARG A 58 -2.38 14.19 2.83
N GLU A 59 -1.85 14.98 3.76
CA GLU A 59 -0.56 15.66 3.60
C GLU A 59 0.58 14.66 3.41
N LYS A 60 0.63 13.59 4.21
CA LYS A 60 1.62 12.53 4.11
C LYS A 60 1.59 11.86 2.73
N VAL A 61 0.40 11.55 2.22
CA VAL A 61 0.23 10.99 0.88
C VAL A 61 0.60 12.00 -0.20
N ASP A 62 0.23 13.26 -0.05
CA ASP A 62 0.55 14.32 -1.02
C ASP A 62 2.06 14.51 -1.19
N GLN A 63 2.80 14.51 -0.09
CA GLN A 63 4.27 14.68 -0.06
C GLN A 63 5.05 13.48 -0.61
N ALA A 64 4.44 12.30 -0.72
CA ALA A 64 5.09 11.12 -1.25
C ALA A 64 5.19 11.17 -2.79
N ASP A 65 6.34 10.77 -3.33
CA ASP A 65 6.56 10.60 -4.77
C ASP A 65 5.82 9.39 -5.35
N GLY A 66 5.51 8.41 -4.51
CA GLY A 66 4.79 7.20 -4.87
C GLY A 66 4.37 6.41 -3.63
N LEU A 67 3.41 5.50 -3.80
CA LEU A 67 2.83 4.71 -2.72
C LEU A 67 3.04 3.23 -2.96
N ILE A 68 3.33 2.49 -1.89
CA ILE A 68 3.32 1.03 -1.85
C ILE A 68 2.17 0.64 -0.93
N ILE A 69 1.14 -0.03 -1.44
CA ILE A 69 0.00 -0.48 -0.64
C ILE A 69 0.13 -1.98 -0.42
N ALA A 70 0.40 -2.39 0.83
CA ALA A 70 0.46 -3.79 1.21
C ALA A 70 -0.87 -4.21 1.85
N THR A 71 -1.67 -5.02 1.15
CA THR A 71 -3.01 -5.40 1.59
C THR A 71 -3.14 -6.89 1.91
N PRO A 72 -3.70 -7.26 3.08
CA PRO A 72 -4.25 -8.60 3.26
C PRO A 72 -5.54 -8.75 2.44
N GLU A 73 -6.05 -9.97 2.38
CA GLU A 73 -7.35 -10.27 1.79
C GLU A 73 -8.32 -10.67 2.91
N TYR A 74 -9.39 -9.90 3.09
CA TYR A 74 -10.48 -10.19 4.02
C TYR A 74 -11.75 -10.41 3.19
N ASP A 75 -12.31 -11.61 3.25
CA ASP A 75 -13.55 -11.97 2.54
C ASP A 75 -13.52 -11.58 1.05
N HIS A 76 -12.42 -11.89 0.37
CA HIS A 76 -12.16 -11.65 -1.06
C HIS A 76 -12.01 -10.17 -1.48
N ALA A 77 -11.84 -9.25 -0.54
CA ALA A 77 -11.69 -7.83 -0.79
C ALA A 77 -10.55 -7.21 0.06
N ILE A 78 -10.30 -5.92 -0.12
CA ILE A 78 -9.45 -5.15 0.79
C ILE A 78 -10.15 -5.00 2.15
N PRO A 79 -9.40 -4.85 3.26
CA PRO A 79 -9.97 -4.54 4.56
C PRO A 79 -10.80 -3.25 4.54
N ALA A 80 -11.91 -3.21 5.31
CA ALA A 80 -12.73 -2.02 5.46
C ALA A 80 -11.92 -0.80 5.94
N ALA A 81 -10.91 -1.01 6.77
CA ALA A 81 -10.01 0.05 7.22
C ALA A 81 -9.20 0.64 6.05
N LEU A 82 -8.70 -0.20 5.13
CA LEU A 82 -7.99 0.28 3.94
C LEU A 82 -8.93 1.02 2.99
N LYS A 83 -10.14 0.48 2.74
CA LYS A 83 -11.15 1.16 1.92
C LYS A 83 -11.44 2.54 2.47
N SER A 84 -11.68 2.65 3.79
CA SER A 84 -11.91 3.92 4.47
C SER A 84 -10.72 4.89 4.36
N ALA A 85 -9.49 4.39 4.54
CA ALA A 85 -8.28 5.21 4.40
C ALA A 85 -8.11 5.76 2.97
N LEU A 86 -8.47 4.99 1.94
CA LEU A 86 -8.46 5.43 0.55
C LEU A 86 -9.57 6.46 0.27
N GLU A 87 -10.79 6.26 0.78
CA GLU A 87 -11.87 7.23 0.64
C GLU A 87 -11.51 8.62 1.19
N TRP A 88 -10.77 8.68 2.28
CA TRP A 88 -10.25 9.95 2.82
C TRP A 88 -9.26 10.66 1.89
N LEU A 89 -8.74 10.00 0.86
CA LEU A 89 -7.84 10.58 -0.15
C LEU A 89 -8.58 11.09 -1.40
N GLY A 90 -9.84 10.71 -1.57
CA GLY A 90 -10.69 11.14 -2.67
C GLY A 90 -11.13 12.61 -2.57
N SER A 91 -11.74 13.09 -3.65
CA SER A 91 -12.24 14.48 -3.77
C SER A 91 -13.37 14.80 -2.81
N HIS A 92 -14.20 13.81 -2.48
CA HIS A 92 -15.34 13.99 -1.55
C HIS A 92 -14.91 14.32 -0.12
N ALA A 93 -13.72 13.89 0.29
CA ALA A 93 -13.26 14.11 1.66
C ALA A 93 -12.78 15.55 1.95
N ALA A 94 -12.16 16.24 0.98
CA ALA A 94 -11.56 17.56 1.22
C ALA A 94 -11.37 18.40 -0.05
N GLY A 95 -12.09 18.13 -1.12
CA GLY A 95 -12.12 18.97 -2.33
C GLY A 95 -10.90 18.89 -3.24
N SER A 96 -9.82 18.16 -2.88
CA SER A 96 -8.63 17.98 -3.71
C SER A 96 -8.30 16.50 -3.90
N LYS A 97 -7.86 16.12 -5.10
CA LYS A 97 -7.49 14.74 -5.45
C LYS A 97 -6.00 14.51 -5.20
N VAL A 98 -5.60 14.16 -3.97
CA VAL A 98 -4.19 13.88 -3.65
C VAL A 98 -3.66 12.61 -4.31
N MET A 99 -4.57 11.74 -4.79
CA MET A 99 -4.22 10.51 -5.52
C MET A 99 -4.05 10.71 -7.02
N ALA A 100 -4.49 11.85 -7.58
CA ALA A 100 -4.48 12.05 -9.02
C ALA A 100 -3.06 11.88 -9.61
N TYR A 101 -2.93 10.91 -10.51
CA TYR A 101 -1.69 10.51 -11.17
C TYR A 101 -0.54 10.09 -10.24
N LYS A 102 -0.80 9.90 -8.95
CA LYS A 102 0.16 9.39 -7.97
C LYS A 102 0.59 7.96 -8.36
N PRO A 103 1.90 7.70 -8.54
CA PRO A 103 2.39 6.34 -8.78
C PRO A 103 2.07 5.42 -7.60
N VAL A 104 1.45 4.28 -7.87
CA VAL A 104 1.06 3.31 -6.84
C VAL A 104 1.48 1.91 -7.26
N CYS A 105 2.11 1.18 -6.33
CA CYS A 105 2.35 -0.26 -6.40
C CYS A 105 1.49 -0.96 -5.36
N VAL A 106 0.74 -2.00 -5.77
CA VAL A 106 -0.06 -2.82 -4.86
C VAL A 106 0.62 -4.17 -4.69
N VAL A 107 0.85 -4.56 -3.44
CA VAL A 107 1.48 -5.82 -3.04
C VAL A 107 0.67 -6.46 -1.91
N GLY A 108 0.94 -7.72 -1.59
CA GLY A 108 0.22 -8.29 -0.46
C GLY A 108 0.67 -9.67 -0.02
N VAL A 109 0.26 -9.99 1.20
CA VAL A 109 0.54 -11.24 1.89
C VAL A 109 -0.76 -11.82 2.41
N SER A 110 -0.95 -13.13 2.26
CA SER A 110 -2.06 -13.85 2.90
C SER A 110 -1.61 -15.15 3.57
N LEU A 111 -2.44 -15.66 4.48
CA LEU A 111 -2.20 -16.95 5.13
C LEU A 111 -2.37 -18.12 4.16
N GLY A 112 -3.28 -17.99 3.21
CA GLY A 112 -3.52 -18.95 2.15
C GLY A 112 -2.49 -18.85 1.02
N VAL A 113 -2.63 -19.72 0.02
CA VAL A 113 -1.68 -19.82 -1.11
C VAL A 113 -1.80 -18.68 -2.12
N GLN A 114 -2.90 -17.92 -2.12
CA GLN A 114 -3.21 -16.95 -3.18
C GLN A 114 -2.54 -15.58 -3.02
N GLY A 115 -1.88 -15.32 -1.89
CA GLY A 115 -1.12 -14.08 -1.69
C GLY A 115 -1.94 -12.79 -1.78
N SER A 116 -3.20 -12.81 -1.32
CA SER A 116 -4.15 -11.67 -1.38
C SER A 116 -4.50 -11.18 -2.80
N SER A 117 -4.51 -12.07 -3.80
CA SER A 117 -4.71 -11.70 -5.20
C SER A 117 -5.99 -10.90 -5.46
N ARG A 118 -7.13 -11.33 -4.90
CA ARG A 118 -8.42 -10.63 -5.09
C ARG A 118 -8.45 -9.25 -4.45
N ALA A 119 -7.88 -9.12 -3.24
CA ALA A 119 -7.76 -7.83 -2.58
C ALA A 119 -6.84 -6.87 -3.36
N GLN A 120 -5.79 -7.39 -4.01
CA GLN A 120 -4.93 -6.58 -4.86
C GLN A 120 -5.65 -6.12 -6.14
N GLU A 121 -6.50 -6.96 -6.74
CA GLU A 121 -7.36 -6.58 -7.87
C GLU A 121 -8.38 -5.52 -7.46
N ASP A 122 -9.09 -5.73 -6.35
CA ASP A 122 -10.03 -4.78 -5.76
C ASP A 122 -9.37 -3.41 -5.47
N ALA A 123 -8.18 -3.41 -4.86
CA ALA A 123 -7.42 -2.20 -4.64
C ALA A 123 -7.09 -1.46 -5.94
N ARG A 124 -6.67 -2.18 -6.99
CA ARG A 124 -6.37 -1.58 -8.31
C ARG A 124 -7.61 -0.97 -8.95
N GLU A 125 -8.75 -1.64 -8.87
CA GLU A 125 -10.02 -1.13 -9.40
C GLU A 125 -10.43 0.18 -8.70
N ILE A 126 -10.33 0.22 -7.37
CA ILE A 126 -10.59 1.43 -6.57
C ILE A 126 -9.65 2.58 -6.98
N LEU A 127 -8.34 2.30 -7.07
CA LEU A 127 -7.32 3.30 -7.42
C LEU A 127 -7.49 3.87 -8.82
N LEU A 128 -8.05 3.10 -9.76
CA LEU A 128 -8.34 3.52 -11.13
C LEU A 128 -9.68 4.26 -11.27
N SER A 129 -10.46 4.33 -10.20
CA SER A 129 -11.76 5.03 -10.24
C SER A 129 -11.63 6.51 -10.62
N PRO A 130 -12.70 7.16 -11.14
CA PRO A 130 -12.67 8.57 -11.51
C PRO A 130 -12.35 9.52 -10.35
N ASP A 131 -12.59 9.11 -9.11
CA ASP A 131 -12.29 9.90 -7.91
C ASP A 131 -10.82 9.81 -7.52
N MET A 132 -10.22 8.62 -7.63
CA MET A 132 -8.80 8.40 -7.29
C MET A 132 -7.87 8.79 -8.44
N THR A 133 -8.13 8.32 -9.64
CA THR A 133 -7.30 8.55 -10.86
C THR A 133 -5.81 8.31 -10.64
N ALA A 134 -5.46 7.31 -9.80
CA ALA A 134 -4.07 7.00 -9.50
C ALA A 134 -3.36 6.39 -10.72
N ASN A 135 -2.04 6.52 -10.76
CA ASN A 135 -1.19 5.89 -11.76
C ASN A 135 -0.65 4.56 -11.21
N VAL A 136 -1.39 3.47 -11.43
CA VAL A 136 -1.07 2.16 -10.88
C VAL A 136 -0.04 1.45 -11.73
N LEU A 137 1.04 0.91 -11.11
CA LEU A 137 2.07 0.15 -11.78
C LEU A 137 1.48 -1.07 -12.52
N PRO A 138 1.56 -1.12 -13.85
CA PRO A 138 0.97 -2.21 -14.62
C PRO A 138 1.83 -3.47 -14.61
N GLY A 139 1.20 -4.66 -14.68
CA GLY A 139 1.85 -5.93 -14.98
C GLY A 139 2.84 -6.46 -13.93
N ASN A 140 2.89 -5.86 -12.74
CA ASN A 140 3.79 -6.26 -11.66
C ASN A 140 2.96 -6.64 -10.43
N GLU A 141 2.98 -7.91 -10.08
CA GLU A 141 2.26 -8.45 -8.93
C GLU A 141 3.23 -9.10 -7.95
N LEU A 142 3.01 -8.87 -6.67
CA LEU A 142 3.67 -9.59 -5.59
C LEU A 142 2.61 -10.29 -4.74
N LEU A 143 2.49 -11.59 -4.93
CA LEU A 143 1.51 -12.44 -4.28
C LEU A 143 2.23 -13.38 -3.30
N ILE A 144 2.36 -12.98 -2.04
CA ILE A 144 3.03 -13.80 -1.02
C ILE A 144 2.00 -14.62 -0.28
N GLY A 145 1.91 -15.89 -0.62
CA GLY A 145 1.08 -16.87 0.10
C GLY A 145 1.80 -17.49 1.29
N GLN A 146 1.06 -18.32 2.07
CA GLN A 146 1.60 -19.13 3.16
C GLN A 146 2.46 -18.31 4.14
N ALA A 147 1.97 -17.17 4.58
CA ALA A 147 2.71 -16.15 5.33
C ALA A 147 3.55 -16.71 6.50
N TYR A 148 3.04 -17.70 7.25
CA TYR A 148 3.77 -18.29 8.37
C TYR A 148 5.08 -19.00 8.00
N SER A 149 5.23 -19.46 6.76
CA SER A 149 6.46 -20.08 6.25
C SER A 149 7.32 -19.10 5.45
N SER A 150 6.72 -18.02 4.96
CA SER A 150 7.41 -17.01 4.15
C SER A 150 8.16 -15.96 4.97
N PHE A 151 7.80 -15.81 6.25
CA PHE A 151 8.43 -14.84 7.17
C PHE A 151 9.10 -15.54 8.34
N ASP A 152 10.26 -15.07 8.72
CA ASP A 152 10.97 -15.50 9.92
C ASP A 152 10.24 -15.02 11.18
N LYS A 153 10.07 -15.92 12.15
CA LYS A 153 9.27 -15.65 13.36
C LYS A 153 9.95 -14.73 14.37
N GLU A 154 11.28 -14.67 14.36
CA GLU A 154 12.05 -13.89 15.32
C GLU A 154 12.33 -12.50 14.80
N SER A 155 12.81 -12.39 13.55
CA SER A 155 13.16 -11.11 12.92
C SER A 155 11.97 -10.42 12.24
N GLY A 156 10.95 -11.16 11.84
CA GLY A 156 9.85 -10.67 11.00
C GLY A 156 10.24 -10.41 9.54
N ASP A 157 11.45 -10.78 9.14
CA ASP A 157 11.91 -10.58 7.78
C ASP A 157 11.28 -11.61 6.81
N LEU A 158 11.05 -11.20 5.57
CA LEU A 158 10.69 -12.11 4.49
C LEU A 158 11.91 -13.01 4.18
N VAL A 159 11.71 -14.33 4.19
CA VAL A 159 12.79 -15.31 4.01
C VAL A 159 12.56 -16.25 2.83
N ASP A 160 11.37 -16.26 2.24
CA ASP A 160 11.09 -17.04 1.03
C ASP A 160 11.83 -16.45 -0.17
N GLU A 161 12.84 -17.18 -0.67
CA GLU A 161 13.73 -16.70 -1.74
C GLU A 161 12.98 -16.34 -3.04
N ALA A 162 11.93 -17.09 -3.39
CA ALA A 162 11.15 -16.82 -4.58
C ALA A 162 10.36 -15.51 -4.45
N SER A 163 9.76 -15.26 -3.29
CA SER A 163 9.05 -14.01 -2.96
C SER A 163 10.02 -12.83 -2.92
N ILE A 164 11.22 -13.00 -2.36
CA ILE A 164 12.26 -11.96 -2.35
C ILE A 164 12.68 -11.59 -3.78
N ALA A 165 12.94 -12.59 -4.62
CA ALA A 165 13.33 -12.34 -6.01
C ALA A 165 12.21 -11.64 -6.81
N GLN A 166 10.95 -11.98 -6.54
CA GLN A 166 9.81 -11.31 -7.16
C GLN A 166 9.65 -9.87 -6.62
N LEU A 167 9.81 -9.67 -5.31
CA LEU A 167 9.80 -8.35 -4.69
C LEU A 167 10.86 -7.43 -5.31
N ASP A 168 12.09 -7.93 -5.50
CA ASP A 168 13.17 -7.15 -6.11
C ASP A 168 12.78 -6.66 -7.51
N LYS A 169 12.20 -7.52 -8.35
CA LYS A 169 11.74 -7.16 -9.71
C LYS A 169 10.62 -6.12 -9.66
N VAL A 170 9.63 -6.30 -8.78
CA VAL A 170 8.51 -5.37 -8.62
C VAL A 170 9.00 -4.00 -8.15
N MET A 171 9.90 -3.97 -7.18
CA MET A 171 10.43 -2.70 -6.67
C MET A 171 11.34 -1.99 -7.66
N GLU A 172 12.15 -2.70 -8.45
CA GLU A 172 12.93 -2.10 -9.55
C GLU A 172 12.02 -1.46 -10.59
N ALA A 173 10.97 -2.17 -11.01
CA ALA A 173 9.97 -1.62 -11.92
C ALA A 173 9.27 -0.38 -11.33
N PHE A 174 8.93 -0.43 -10.04
CA PHE A 174 8.27 0.68 -9.36
C PHE A 174 9.16 1.91 -9.23
N PHE A 175 10.43 1.78 -8.88
CA PHE A 175 11.37 2.91 -8.84
C PHE A 175 11.50 3.58 -10.21
N ALA A 176 11.60 2.80 -11.29
CA ALA A 176 11.63 3.31 -12.66
C ALA A 176 10.33 4.04 -13.02
N PHE A 177 9.18 3.48 -12.61
CA PHE A 177 7.85 4.04 -12.84
C PHE A 177 7.67 5.40 -12.14
N VAL A 178 8.05 5.50 -10.86
CA VAL A 178 8.01 6.77 -10.11
C VAL A 178 8.95 7.80 -10.74
N ALA A 179 10.15 7.41 -11.17
CA ALA A 179 11.09 8.30 -11.82
C ALA A 179 10.57 8.87 -13.15
N GLN A 180 9.76 8.11 -13.89
CA GLN A 180 9.12 8.56 -15.13
C GLN A 180 7.97 9.54 -14.88
N ALA A 181 7.21 9.37 -13.80
CA ALA A 181 6.08 10.23 -13.45
C ALA A 181 6.51 11.67 -13.04
N LYS A 182 7.79 11.86 -12.72
CA LYS A 182 8.36 13.19 -12.37
C LYS A 182 8.83 14.01 -13.57
N LYS A 183 8.79 13.44 -14.77
CA LYS A 183 9.18 14.12 -16.02
C LYS A 183 7.97 14.74 -16.70
#